data_c551df8d629d3f75aceac502796489d7
#
_entry.id   c551df8d629d3f75aceac502796489d7
#
_cell.length_a   1.000
_cell.length_b   1.000
_cell.length_c   1.000
_cell.angle_alpha   90.00
_cell.angle_beta   90.00
_cell.angle_gamma   90.00
#
_symmetry.space_group_name_H-M   'P 1'
#
loop_
_entity.id
_entity.type
_entity.pdbx_description
1 polymer ?
#
loop_
_entity_poly.entity_id
_entity_poly.type
_entity_poly.pdbx_seq_one_letter_code
_entity_poly.pdbx_strand_id
1 'polypeptide(L)'
;PATVAADGPQGIKATYAGNNSTVAYTSEPVMAATFNTEILYNVGLSMGEDALRSDNRVVGWYGPAMNIHRTPYSGRNFEYYSEDGFLSGKMAAQEVAAARSKGLVVYIKHFALNDFETYRQSVATFATEQAIREIYLKGFQYAVEEGGANAAMTSFNRIGTRWAGAHSGLCNEVLRKEWGFVGVTLTDAVMANRNWMDVSIGLEAGNDTWLSSGDWLVSKIEGWAAEDGKLLNNLRTSAKNFLYTYANSAAMNGMNETSHVVHTTSWVETDMLIARIVLIVLTALFGLAMLVSYFMDVKKKAASADRKTVSIVAAVIAVLAAIFYIIIDTAATTKMNFDAVVLLLLLVSAVCYLVAGVKKIGMLAAAGLACTLVAWFRYLVTEINFRMDDLVLIFGGTSTIGALGVPFILSFILMLLAAISGAVLMTGAMGSEKK
;
A
#
# COMPACT_ATOMS: atom_id res chain seq x y z
N PRO A 1 3.31 24.31 10.87
CA PRO A 1 2.49 23.84 9.75
C PRO A 1 2.08 22.40 9.98
N ALA A 2 0.86 22.04 9.57
CA ALA A 2 0.42 20.65 9.60
C ALA A 2 1.22 19.85 8.57
N THR A 3 1.76 18.71 8.98
CA THR A 3 2.56 17.80 8.14
C THR A 3 2.14 16.37 8.37
N VAL A 4 2.36 15.51 7.39
CA VAL A 4 2.04 14.08 7.47
C VAL A 4 3.33 13.27 7.42
N ALA A 5 3.38 12.20 8.19
CA ALA A 5 4.36 11.13 8.01
C ALA A 5 3.67 9.93 7.38
N ALA A 6 4.26 9.40 6.32
CA ALA A 6 3.69 8.36 5.49
C ALA A 6 4.42 7.03 5.64
N ASP A 7 3.66 5.94 5.65
CA ASP A 7 4.20 4.60 5.58
C ASP A 7 4.47 4.19 4.12
N GLY A 8 5.36 3.22 3.94
CA GLY A 8 5.66 2.56 2.68
C GLY A 8 7.15 2.48 2.36
N PRO A 9 7.85 1.40 2.80
CA PRO A 9 9.25 1.17 2.42
C PRO A 9 9.45 1.10 0.91
N GLN A 10 8.49 0.52 0.18
CA GLN A 10 8.51 0.45 -1.29
C GLN A 10 7.83 1.67 -1.97
N GLY A 11 7.71 2.80 -1.31
CA GLY A 11 7.09 4.00 -1.84
C GLY A 11 6.07 4.61 -0.89
N ILE A 12 5.91 5.91 -0.95
CA ILE A 12 4.94 6.65 -0.14
C ILE A 12 3.52 6.22 -0.55
N LYS A 13 2.76 5.66 0.39
CA LYS A 13 1.39 5.23 0.11
C LYS A 13 0.50 6.42 -0.26
N ALA A 14 -0.21 6.32 -1.38
CA ALA A 14 -1.08 7.37 -1.92
C ALA A 14 -2.14 7.86 -0.91
N THR A 15 -2.62 6.98 -0.02
CA THR A 15 -3.56 7.33 1.05
C THR A 15 -3.02 8.39 2.02
N TYR A 16 -1.71 8.44 2.22
CA TYR A 16 -1.05 9.46 3.04
C TYR A 16 -0.70 10.69 2.23
N ALA A 17 -0.34 10.52 0.96
CA ALA A 17 -0.01 11.63 0.07
C ALA A 17 -1.21 12.52 -0.25
N GLY A 18 -2.42 11.98 -0.21
CA GLY A 18 -3.66 12.69 -0.55
C GLY A 18 -3.93 12.81 -2.05
N ASN A 19 -3.03 12.29 -2.88
CA ASN A 19 -3.16 12.23 -4.33
C ASN A 19 -2.52 10.95 -4.87
N ASN A 20 -2.67 10.70 -6.17
CA ASN A 20 -2.12 9.52 -6.85
C ASN A 20 -0.77 9.80 -7.56
N SER A 21 -0.01 10.79 -7.09
CA SER A 21 1.29 11.14 -7.69
C SER A 21 2.45 10.29 -7.18
N THR A 22 2.20 9.40 -6.23
CA THR A 22 3.23 8.52 -5.66
C THR A 22 3.39 7.23 -6.45
N VAL A 23 4.61 6.71 -6.50
CA VAL A 23 4.98 5.50 -7.23
C VAL A 23 5.28 4.37 -6.24
N ALA A 24 4.84 3.16 -6.56
CA ALA A 24 5.28 1.94 -5.88
C ALA A 24 6.57 1.43 -6.55
N TYR A 25 7.64 1.36 -5.77
CA TYR A 25 8.92 0.79 -6.20
C TYR A 25 8.94 -0.72 -5.96
N THR A 26 9.96 -1.40 -6.49
CA THR A 26 10.14 -2.83 -6.24
C THR A 26 10.51 -3.09 -4.76
N SER A 27 10.41 -4.35 -4.34
CA SER A 27 10.77 -4.74 -2.97
C SER A 27 12.26 -4.57 -2.68
N GLU A 28 12.61 -4.30 -1.43
CA GLU A 28 13.99 -4.07 -1.00
C GLU A 28 14.93 -5.24 -1.32
N PRO A 29 14.55 -6.55 -1.20
CA PRO A 29 15.41 -7.64 -1.64
C PRO A 29 15.78 -7.56 -3.12
N VAL A 30 14.84 -7.15 -3.97
CA VAL A 30 15.12 -7.01 -5.42
C VAL A 30 16.04 -5.82 -5.66
N MET A 31 15.84 -4.72 -4.96
CA MET A 31 16.73 -3.57 -5.01
C MET A 31 18.13 -3.94 -4.53
N ALA A 32 18.26 -4.65 -3.40
CA ALA A 32 19.55 -5.09 -2.86
C ALA A 32 20.26 -6.08 -3.78
N ALA A 33 19.52 -6.98 -4.45
CA ALA A 33 20.08 -7.96 -5.40
C ALA A 33 20.72 -7.32 -6.64
N THR A 34 20.52 -6.03 -6.86
CA THR A 34 21.24 -5.28 -7.91
C THR A 34 22.70 -5.02 -7.55
N PHE A 35 23.07 -5.06 -6.26
CA PHE A 35 24.36 -4.63 -5.73
C PHE A 35 24.79 -3.23 -6.21
N ASN A 36 23.81 -2.39 -6.55
CA ASN A 36 24.05 -1.07 -7.12
C ASN A 36 23.49 0.03 -6.21
N THR A 37 24.35 0.70 -5.49
CA THR A 37 24.02 1.78 -4.56
C THR A 37 23.44 3.02 -5.25
N GLU A 38 23.78 3.25 -6.53
CA GLU A 38 23.25 4.38 -7.31
C GLU A 38 21.74 4.22 -7.58
N ILE A 39 21.28 2.98 -7.79
CA ILE A 39 19.84 2.69 -7.94
C ILE A 39 19.12 3.10 -6.66
N LEU A 40 19.63 2.71 -5.49
CA LEU A 40 19.02 3.06 -4.20
C LEU A 40 19.04 4.57 -3.94
N TYR A 41 20.12 5.25 -4.33
CA TYR A 41 20.17 6.70 -4.28
C TYR A 41 19.07 7.34 -5.13
N ASN A 42 18.86 6.86 -6.35
CA ASN A 42 17.82 7.37 -7.24
C ASN A 42 16.41 7.06 -6.73
N VAL A 43 16.18 5.90 -6.10
CA VAL A 43 14.91 5.57 -5.44
C VAL A 43 14.65 6.56 -4.30
N GLY A 44 15.62 6.80 -3.44
CA GLY A 44 15.50 7.77 -2.34
C GLY A 44 15.22 9.20 -2.83
N LEU A 45 15.86 9.64 -3.94
CA LEU A 45 15.55 10.92 -4.58
C LEU A 45 14.10 10.97 -5.05
N SER A 46 13.64 9.92 -5.71
CA SER A 46 12.28 9.83 -6.25
C SER A 46 11.23 9.81 -5.14
N MET A 47 11.49 9.08 -4.04
CA MET A 47 10.62 9.12 -2.86
C MET A 47 10.54 10.53 -2.26
N GLY A 48 11.65 11.24 -2.22
CA GLY A 48 11.68 12.63 -1.79
C GLY A 48 10.85 13.55 -2.69
N GLU A 49 10.91 13.35 -4.01
CA GLU A 49 10.08 14.09 -4.96
C GLU A 49 8.59 13.74 -4.81
N ASP A 50 8.24 12.47 -4.62
CA ASP A 50 6.86 12.04 -4.37
C ASP A 50 6.30 12.72 -3.11
N ALA A 51 7.10 12.80 -2.05
CA ALA A 51 6.72 13.50 -0.82
C ALA A 51 6.47 14.99 -1.05
N LEU A 52 7.37 15.66 -1.77
CA LEU A 52 7.24 17.09 -2.08
C LEU A 52 6.02 17.40 -2.95
N ARG A 53 5.59 16.45 -3.78
CA ARG A 53 4.39 16.56 -4.65
C ARG A 53 3.10 16.16 -3.96
N SER A 54 3.16 15.67 -2.73
CA SER A 54 1.98 15.22 -2.01
C SER A 54 1.07 16.37 -1.59
N ASP A 55 -0.24 16.23 -1.77
CA ASP A 55 -1.23 17.23 -1.35
C ASP A 55 -1.28 17.38 0.18
N ASN A 56 -1.05 16.29 0.90
CA ASN A 56 -1.07 16.26 2.35
C ASN A 56 0.24 16.73 3.00
N ARG A 57 1.20 17.24 2.22
CA ARG A 57 2.48 17.73 2.73
C ARG A 57 3.22 16.66 3.53
N VAL A 58 3.51 15.53 2.89
CA VAL A 58 4.31 14.48 3.49
C VAL A 58 5.73 14.98 3.73
N VAL A 59 6.15 14.97 4.98
CA VAL A 59 7.48 15.38 5.41
C VAL A 59 8.22 14.24 6.10
N GLY A 60 7.50 13.30 6.70
CA GLY A 60 8.05 12.11 7.31
C GLY A 60 7.82 10.87 6.45
N TRP A 61 8.81 9.99 6.39
CA TRP A 61 8.71 8.71 5.71
C TRP A 61 9.10 7.58 6.66
N TYR A 62 8.19 6.62 6.90
CA TYR A 62 8.44 5.43 7.69
C TYR A 62 9.13 4.36 6.84
N GLY A 63 10.42 4.57 6.63
CA GLY A 63 11.32 3.76 5.81
C GLY A 63 12.72 4.39 5.75
N PRO A 64 13.67 3.69 5.10
CA PRO A 64 13.56 2.30 4.68
C PRO A 64 13.55 1.33 5.86
N ALA A 65 13.12 0.09 5.59
CA ALA A 65 13.16 -0.98 6.57
C ALA A 65 14.38 -1.88 6.32
N MET A 66 15.11 -2.28 7.38
CA MET A 66 16.41 -2.91 7.21
C MET A 66 16.74 -4.01 8.23
N ASN A 67 15.70 -4.66 8.76
CA ASN A 67 15.92 -5.83 9.59
C ASN A 67 16.52 -6.98 8.76
N ILE A 68 17.12 -7.94 9.43
CA ILE A 68 17.85 -9.02 8.78
C ILE A 68 16.90 -10.16 8.37
N HIS A 69 17.10 -10.71 7.17
CA HIS A 69 16.44 -11.93 6.71
C HIS A 69 16.94 -13.14 7.49
N ARG A 70 16.40 -13.36 8.66
CA ARG A 70 16.80 -14.45 9.55
C ARG A 70 16.20 -15.80 9.14
N THR A 71 15.02 -15.76 8.54
CA THR A 71 14.28 -16.94 8.10
C THR A 71 13.36 -16.56 6.94
N PRO A 72 13.10 -17.48 5.99
CA PRO A 72 12.11 -17.22 4.94
C PRO A 72 10.68 -17.04 5.48
N TYR A 73 10.43 -17.49 6.71
CA TYR A 73 9.13 -17.40 7.39
C TYR A 73 8.97 -16.12 8.24
N SER A 74 9.84 -15.13 8.05
CA SER A 74 9.80 -13.87 8.79
C SER A 74 8.44 -13.15 8.67
N GLY A 75 7.83 -13.17 7.51
CA GLY A 75 6.58 -12.47 7.20
C GLY A 75 6.78 -11.08 6.60
N ARG A 76 7.98 -10.47 6.71
CA ARG A 76 8.28 -9.12 6.20
C ARG A 76 9.60 -9.01 5.43
N ASN A 77 10.17 -10.13 4.96
CA ASN A 77 11.41 -10.09 4.17
C ASN A 77 11.29 -9.24 2.90
N PHE A 78 10.08 -9.06 2.38
CA PHE A 78 9.84 -8.26 1.18
C PHE A 78 10.17 -6.76 1.36
N GLU A 79 10.20 -6.26 2.60
CA GLU A 79 10.53 -4.86 2.91
C GLU A 79 11.88 -4.69 3.63
N TYR A 80 12.71 -5.73 3.65
CA TYR A 80 14.06 -5.72 4.19
C TYR A 80 15.05 -6.11 3.11
N TYR A 81 16.24 -5.53 3.10
CA TYR A 81 17.17 -5.67 1.98
C TYR A 81 17.76 -7.08 1.85
N SER A 82 18.26 -7.67 2.96
CA SER A 82 19.10 -8.87 2.88
C SER A 82 19.26 -9.57 4.23
N GLU A 83 19.85 -10.76 4.23
CA GLU A 83 20.43 -11.41 5.42
C GLU A 83 21.79 -10.82 5.83
N ASP A 84 22.42 -10.05 4.97
CA ASP A 84 23.73 -9.43 5.19
C ASP A 84 23.57 -7.98 5.69
N GLY A 85 24.08 -7.70 6.90
CA GLY A 85 24.00 -6.37 7.49
C GLY A 85 24.85 -5.32 6.76
N PHE A 86 25.95 -5.72 6.09
CA PHE A 86 26.77 -4.82 5.30
C PHE A 86 26.05 -4.40 4.01
N LEU A 87 25.53 -5.36 3.26
CA LEU A 87 24.75 -5.09 2.05
C LEU A 87 23.53 -4.23 2.37
N SER A 88 22.74 -4.64 3.36
CA SER A 88 21.58 -3.87 3.84
C SER A 88 21.95 -2.44 4.21
N GLY A 89 23.06 -2.27 4.92
CA GLY A 89 23.53 -0.97 5.37
C GLY A 89 23.98 -0.06 4.23
N LYS A 90 24.74 -0.60 3.27
CA LYS A 90 25.21 0.20 2.12
C LYS A 90 24.05 0.62 1.20
N MET A 91 23.07 -0.22 0.99
CA MET A 91 21.87 0.09 0.22
C MET A 91 21.03 1.15 0.96
N ALA A 92 20.70 0.89 2.22
CA ALA A 92 19.91 1.81 3.04
C ALA A 92 20.56 3.19 3.19
N ALA A 93 21.89 3.26 3.38
CA ALA A 93 22.58 4.53 3.54
C ALA A 93 22.40 5.47 2.34
N GLN A 94 22.45 4.94 1.13
CA GLN A 94 22.26 5.73 -0.08
C GLN A 94 20.82 6.22 -0.24
N GLU A 95 19.87 5.36 0.01
CA GLU A 95 18.44 5.70 -0.05
C GLU A 95 18.07 6.74 1.01
N VAL A 96 18.56 6.58 2.24
CA VAL A 96 18.39 7.54 3.33
C VAL A 96 19.01 8.90 2.98
N ALA A 97 20.26 8.92 2.51
CA ALA A 97 20.94 10.17 2.15
C ALA A 97 20.18 10.94 1.06
N ALA A 98 19.71 10.23 0.04
CA ALA A 98 18.97 10.80 -1.08
C ALA A 98 17.60 11.36 -0.63
N ALA A 99 16.81 10.60 0.10
CA ALA A 99 15.52 11.05 0.61
C ALA A 99 15.67 12.27 1.55
N ARG A 100 16.69 12.26 2.40
CA ARG A 100 17.03 13.40 3.26
C ARG A 100 17.45 14.65 2.47
N SER A 101 18.14 14.49 1.35
CA SER A 101 18.54 15.62 0.51
C SER A 101 17.32 16.42 -0.01
N LYS A 102 16.14 15.79 -0.06
CA LYS A 102 14.86 16.42 -0.39
C LYS A 102 14.12 16.98 0.85
N GLY A 103 14.72 16.88 2.01
CA GLY A 103 14.17 17.39 3.26
C GLY A 103 13.24 16.42 4.01
N LEU A 104 13.21 15.14 3.66
CA LEU A 104 12.43 14.17 4.41
C LEU A 104 13.02 13.87 5.80
N VAL A 105 12.13 13.67 6.75
CA VAL A 105 12.41 13.00 8.02
C VAL A 105 12.30 11.50 7.79
N VAL A 106 13.45 10.82 7.73
CA VAL A 106 13.58 9.43 7.32
C VAL A 106 13.64 8.53 8.54
N TYR A 107 12.54 7.83 8.82
CA TYR A 107 12.38 6.93 9.97
C TYR A 107 12.87 5.53 9.63
N ILE A 108 14.17 5.29 9.79
CA ILE A 108 14.72 3.94 9.61
C ILE A 108 14.07 2.95 10.57
N LYS A 109 13.68 1.75 10.07
CA LYS A 109 12.84 0.81 10.84
C LYS A 109 13.20 -0.65 10.60
N HIS A 110 12.81 -1.55 11.49
CA HIS A 110 12.31 -1.36 12.84
C HIS A 110 13.46 -1.56 13.82
N PHE A 111 13.83 -0.55 14.55
CA PHE A 111 15.01 -0.55 15.42
C PHE A 111 14.68 -1.13 16.81
N ALA A 112 15.12 -2.36 17.14
CA ALA A 112 15.87 -3.27 16.31
C ALA A 112 15.44 -4.73 16.55
N LEU A 113 16.00 -5.66 15.78
CA LEU A 113 15.80 -7.11 15.87
C LEU A 113 14.34 -7.55 15.64
N ASN A 114 13.60 -6.87 14.77
CA ASN A 114 12.26 -7.29 14.33
C ASN A 114 12.35 -8.22 13.12
N ASP A 115 13.02 -9.36 13.28
CA ASP A 115 13.30 -10.29 12.18
C ASP A 115 12.23 -11.37 12.03
N PHE A 116 11.20 -11.34 12.85
CA PHE A 116 10.13 -12.34 12.88
C PHE A 116 8.80 -11.72 13.31
N GLU A 117 7.77 -11.87 12.48
CA GLU A 117 6.46 -11.23 12.70
C GLU A 117 5.52 -12.04 13.58
N THR A 118 5.69 -13.37 13.62
CA THR A 118 4.83 -14.22 14.46
C THR A 118 5.04 -13.87 15.95
N TYR A 119 3.96 -13.47 16.60
CA TYR A 119 3.97 -13.00 17.98
C TYR A 119 4.94 -11.84 18.27
N ARG A 120 5.23 -10.98 17.28
CA ARG A 120 6.19 -9.86 17.39
C ARG A 120 5.95 -8.95 18.59
N GLN A 121 4.72 -8.87 19.10
CA GLN A 121 4.36 -8.08 20.29
C GLN A 121 4.81 -8.71 21.60
N SER A 122 5.07 -10.02 21.63
CA SER A 122 5.44 -10.78 22.84
C SER A 122 6.76 -11.53 22.68
N VAL A 123 7.28 -11.69 21.46
CA VAL A 123 8.53 -12.41 21.23
C VAL A 123 9.70 -11.70 21.90
N ALA A 124 10.51 -12.49 22.60
CA ALA A 124 11.78 -12.04 23.17
C ALA A 124 12.92 -12.62 22.35
N THR A 125 13.72 -11.74 21.75
CA THR A 125 14.89 -12.12 20.97
C THR A 125 16.12 -12.13 21.84
N PHE A 126 16.85 -13.24 21.83
CA PHE A 126 18.11 -13.39 22.55
C PHE A 126 19.25 -13.61 21.57
N ALA A 127 20.29 -12.82 21.69
CA ALA A 127 21.53 -12.96 20.93
C ALA A 127 22.69 -12.44 21.79
N THR A 128 23.92 -12.83 21.44
CA THR A 128 25.11 -12.23 22.04
C THR A 128 25.23 -10.76 21.61
N GLU A 129 25.87 -9.93 22.41
CA GLU A 129 26.10 -8.52 22.04
C GLU A 129 26.88 -8.42 20.72
N GLN A 130 27.85 -9.31 20.50
CA GLN A 130 28.59 -9.37 19.25
C GLN A 130 27.65 -9.60 18.05
N ALA A 131 26.76 -10.59 18.11
CA ALA A 131 25.81 -10.86 17.04
C ALA A 131 24.85 -9.69 16.83
N ILE A 132 24.38 -9.07 17.91
CA ILE A 132 23.51 -7.89 17.85
C ILE A 132 24.23 -6.76 17.09
N ARG A 133 25.47 -6.45 17.41
CA ARG A 133 26.23 -5.33 16.81
C ARG A 133 26.69 -5.63 15.38
N GLU A 134 27.22 -6.82 15.13
CA GLU A 134 27.85 -7.15 13.84
C GLU A 134 26.83 -7.54 12.76
N ILE A 135 25.65 -8.03 13.14
CA ILE A 135 24.63 -8.51 12.21
C ILE A 135 23.40 -7.61 12.26
N TYR A 136 22.67 -7.62 13.36
CA TYR A 136 21.33 -7.03 13.42
C TYR A 136 21.30 -5.52 13.46
N LEU A 137 22.31 -4.88 14.04
CA LEU A 137 22.43 -3.43 14.11
C LEU A 137 23.25 -2.84 12.96
N LYS A 138 23.95 -3.67 12.20
CA LYS A 138 24.92 -3.19 11.20
C LYS A 138 24.27 -2.35 10.11
N GLY A 139 23.10 -2.75 9.62
CA GLY A 139 22.34 -1.99 8.64
C GLY A 139 21.98 -0.59 9.16
N PHE A 140 21.47 -0.53 10.37
CA PHE A 140 21.11 0.74 11.04
C PHE A 140 22.30 1.63 11.28
N GLN A 141 23.46 1.06 11.66
CA GLN A 141 24.69 1.81 11.85
C GLN A 141 25.08 2.58 10.58
N TYR A 142 25.13 1.91 9.44
CA TYR A 142 25.43 2.55 8.16
C TYR A 142 24.39 3.59 7.75
N ALA A 143 23.11 3.33 7.99
CA ALA A 143 22.06 4.29 7.71
C ALA A 143 22.19 5.57 8.53
N VAL A 144 22.70 5.47 9.78
CA VAL A 144 22.99 6.64 10.64
C VAL A 144 24.29 7.30 10.24
N GLU A 145 25.41 6.57 10.21
CA GLU A 145 26.76 7.13 10.07
C GLU A 145 27.06 7.61 8.64
N GLU A 146 26.62 6.87 7.62
CA GLU A 146 26.85 7.21 6.22
C GLU A 146 25.62 7.85 5.55
N GLY A 147 24.41 7.36 5.83
CA GLY A 147 23.16 7.91 5.31
C GLY A 147 22.68 9.16 6.04
N GLY A 148 23.17 9.36 7.25
CA GLY A 148 22.81 10.47 8.12
C GLY A 148 21.35 10.43 8.55
N ALA A 149 20.75 9.25 8.79
CA ALA A 149 19.36 9.14 9.23
C ALA A 149 19.05 10.10 10.39
N ASN A 150 17.92 10.80 10.29
CA ASN A 150 17.48 11.82 11.24
C ASN A 150 16.24 11.41 12.04
N ALA A 151 15.75 10.21 11.80
CA ALA A 151 14.67 9.60 12.57
C ALA A 151 14.82 8.08 12.62
N ALA A 152 14.28 7.44 13.65
CA ALA A 152 14.27 5.99 13.79
C ALA A 152 12.95 5.51 14.40
N MET A 153 12.41 4.38 13.92
CA MET A 153 11.23 3.76 14.48
C MET A 153 11.64 2.52 15.27
N THR A 154 11.36 2.55 16.60
CA THR A 154 11.64 1.40 17.46
C THR A 154 10.64 0.29 17.27
N SER A 155 11.12 -0.94 17.33
CA SER A 155 10.36 -2.15 17.02
C SER A 155 9.41 -2.60 18.14
N PHE A 156 8.48 -3.50 17.82
CA PHE A 156 7.55 -4.07 18.79
C PHE A 156 8.17 -5.09 19.73
N ASN A 157 9.12 -5.89 19.25
CA ASN A 157 9.69 -7.03 19.95
C ASN A 157 10.49 -6.63 21.19
N ARG A 158 10.82 -7.63 21.98
CA ARG A 158 11.75 -7.49 23.12
C ARG A 158 13.14 -7.96 22.73
N ILE A 159 14.14 -7.28 23.26
CA ILE A 159 15.52 -7.74 23.26
C ILE A 159 15.82 -8.23 24.69
N GLY A 160 16.06 -9.52 24.83
CA GLY A 160 15.93 -10.16 26.13
C GLY A 160 14.48 -10.04 26.64
N THR A 161 14.30 -9.56 27.85
CA THR A 161 12.96 -9.39 28.46
C THR A 161 12.39 -7.99 28.28
N ARG A 162 13.19 -7.04 27.76
CA ARG A 162 12.81 -5.63 27.68
C ARG A 162 12.35 -5.27 26.27
N TRP A 163 11.25 -4.54 26.16
CA TRP A 163 10.81 -3.96 24.89
C TRP A 163 11.93 -3.12 24.25
N ALA A 164 12.17 -3.26 22.96
CA ALA A 164 13.25 -2.58 22.25
C ALA A 164 13.23 -1.06 22.47
N GLY A 165 12.06 -0.43 22.41
CA GLY A 165 11.88 0.99 22.67
C GLY A 165 12.11 1.43 24.13
N ALA A 166 12.16 0.51 25.06
CA ALA A 166 12.50 0.75 26.47
C ALA A 166 13.94 0.35 26.83
N HIS A 167 14.77 0.06 25.81
CA HIS A 167 16.14 -0.39 26.02
C HIS A 167 17.12 0.78 25.89
N SER A 168 17.45 1.41 27.05
CA SER A 168 18.34 2.58 27.09
C SER A 168 19.73 2.29 26.48
N GLY A 169 20.29 1.09 26.68
CA GLY A 169 21.53 0.67 26.03
C GLY A 169 21.45 0.70 24.52
N LEU A 170 20.28 0.39 23.94
CA LEU A 170 20.06 0.45 22.50
C LEU A 170 19.84 1.91 22.02
N CYS A 171 18.88 2.60 22.61
CA CYS A 171 18.44 3.90 22.09
C CYS A 171 19.35 5.05 22.52
N ASN A 172 19.81 5.08 23.77
CA ASN A 172 20.67 6.17 24.25
C ASN A 172 22.16 5.88 24.02
N GLU A 173 22.64 4.67 24.39
CA GLU A 173 24.07 4.41 24.31
C GLU A 173 24.47 4.12 22.85
N VAL A 174 23.92 3.10 22.23
CA VAL A 174 24.34 2.71 20.88
C VAL A 174 23.90 3.75 19.84
N LEU A 175 22.59 3.98 19.71
CA LEU A 175 22.06 4.84 18.65
C LEU A 175 22.59 6.29 18.79
N ARG A 176 22.41 6.91 19.96
CA ARG A 176 22.71 8.34 20.12
C ARG A 176 24.18 8.64 20.45
N LYS A 177 24.78 7.90 21.39
CA LYS A 177 26.13 8.21 21.83
C LYS A 177 27.22 7.60 20.96
N GLU A 178 27.09 6.30 20.63
CA GLU A 178 28.12 5.63 19.83
C GLU A 178 28.07 6.04 18.35
N TRP A 179 26.87 6.05 17.74
CA TRP A 179 26.72 6.39 16.31
C TRP A 179 26.46 7.87 16.04
N GLY A 180 26.33 8.68 17.07
CA GLY A 180 26.13 10.13 16.94
C GLY A 180 24.78 10.52 16.35
N PHE A 181 23.75 9.68 16.47
CA PHE A 181 22.42 9.97 15.97
C PHE A 181 21.83 11.22 16.63
N VAL A 182 21.55 12.23 15.81
CA VAL A 182 20.87 13.46 16.20
C VAL A 182 19.53 13.53 15.48
N GLY A 183 18.46 13.17 16.18
CA GLY A 183 17.16 13.12 15.56
C GLY A 183 16.07 12.59 16.49
N VAL A 184 14.88 12.41 15.94
CA VAL A 184 13.70 11.93 16.66
C VAL A 184 13.58 10.42 16.58
N THR A 185 13.21 9.80 17.69
CA THR A 185 12.77 8.40 17.70
C THR A 185 11.27 8.32 17.86
N LEU A 186 10.68 7.38 17.16
CA LEU A 186 9.24 7.08 17.13
C LEU A 186 9.05 5.61 17.50
N THR A 187 8.02 5.27 18.25
CA THR A 187 7.64 3.86 18.40
C THR A 187 6.96 3.35 17.14
N ASP A 188 6.93 2.03 16.94
CA ASP A 188 5.91 1.42 16.10
C ASP A 188 4.51 1.67 16.69
N ALA A 189 3.43 1.37 15.95
CA ALA A 189 2.07 1.78 16.28
C ALA A 189 1.63 1.39 17.69
N VAL A 190 1.30 2.39 18.51
CA VAL A 190 0.77 2.22 19.86
C VAL A 190 -0.75 2.22 19.81
N MET A 191 -1.36 1.15 20.30
CA MET A 191 -2.80 1.07 20.48
C MET A 191 -3.11 1.01 21.98
N ALA A 192 -4.31 1.39 22.38
CA ALA A 192 -4.74 1.48 23.78
C ALA A 192 -4.52 0.19 24.59
N ASN A 193 -4.46 -0.97 23.94
CA ASN A 193 -4.26 -2.27 24.56
C ASN A 193 -2.79 -2.73 24.58
N ARG A 194 -1.83 -1.90 24.17
CA ARG A 194 -0.40 -2.26 24.11
C ARG A 194 0.36 -1.81 25.36
N ASN A 195 0.01 -2.36 26.51
CA ASN A 195 0.54 -1.96 27.80
C ASN A 195 2.05 -2.23 27.99
N TRP A 196 2.68 -3.09 27.15
CA TRP A 196 4.13 -3.35 27.25
C TRP A 196 5.00 -2.22 26.68
N MET A 197 4.40 -1.32 25.90
CA MET A 197 5.08 -0.12 25.39
C MET A 197 4.95 1.01 26.42
N ASP A 198 5.58 0.80 27.58
CA ASP A 198 5.53 1.75 28.70
C ASP A 198 6.15 3.09 28.32
N VAL A 199 5.35 4.15 28.42
CA VAL A 199 5.73 5.50 28.01
C VAL A 199 6.83 6.07 28.87
N SER A 200 6.75 5.90 30.19
CA SER A 200 7.72 6.47 31.13
C SER A 200 9.10 5.85 30.91
N ILE A 201 9.17 4.53 30.83
CA ILE A 201 10.42 3.81 30.57
C ILE A 201 10.92 4.09 29.15
N GLY A 202 10.02 4.18 28.17
CA GLY A 202 10.37 4.51 26.79
C GLY A 202 10.99 5.91 26.67
N LEU A 203 10.41 6.93 27.30
CA LEU A 203 10.97 8.30 27.35
C LEU A 203 12.35 8.32 28.02
N GLU A 204 12.52 7.60 29.12
CA GLU A 204 13.81 7.47 29.79
C GLU A 204 14.85 6.76 28.90
N ALA A 205 14.41 5.77 28.12
CA ALA A 205 15.25 5.03 27.20
C ALA A 205 15.60 5.78 25.92
N GLY A 206 14.96 6.92 25.65
CA GLY A 206 15.26 7.77 24.50
C GLY A 206 14.26 7.67 23.34
N ASN A 207 13.07 7.09 23.56
CA ASN A 207 11.95 7.25 22.63
C ASN A 207 11.32 8.63 22.82
N ASP A 208 11.13 9.35 21.72
CA ASP A 208 10.66 10.73 21.76
C ASP A 208 9.15 10.84 21.48
N THR A 209 8.62 10.00 20.59
CA THR A 209 7.23 10.09 20.10
C THR A 209 6.58 8.72 20.01
N TRP A 210 5.23 8.68 20.02
CA TRP A 210 4.41 7.47 20.00
C TRP A 210 3.49 7.46 18.78
N LEU A 211 3.71 6.53 17.85
CA LEU A 211 2.90 6.40 16.64
C LEU A 211 1.48 5.94 16.96
N SER A 212 0.49 6.59 16.35
CA SER A 212 -0.94 6.30 16.56
C SER A 212 -1.41 6.46 18.01
N SER A 213 -0.72 7.27 18.80
CA SER A 213 -1.20 7.68 20.12
C SER A 213 -2.40 8.63 19.95
N GLY A 214 -3.46 8.37 20.70
CA GLY A 214 -4.59 9.27 20.76
C GLY A 214 -4.55 10.17 22.00
N ASP A 215 -5.55 11.02 22.16
CA ASP A 215 -5.70 11.95 23.29
C ASP A 215 -5.63 11.27 24.66
N TRP A 216 -5.99 9.97 24.71
CA TRP A 216 -5.85 9.14 25.90
C TRP A 216 -4.43 9.06 26.44
N LEU A 217 -3.42 9.05 25.55
CA LEU A 217 -2.01 9.00 25.96
C LEU A 217 -1.53 10.40 26.36
N VAL A 218 -1.93 11.43 25.63
CA VAL A 218 -1.58 12.83 25.95
C VAL A 218 -2.05 13.18 27.36
N SER A 219 -3.33 12.93 27.67
CA SER A 219 -3.88 13.20 28.98
C SER A 219 -3.19 12.46 30.12
N LYS A 220 -2.76 11.20 29.89
CA LYS A 220 -1.96 10.44 30.88
C LYS A 220 -0.59 11.06 31.10
N ILE A 221 0.11 11.42 30.02
CA ILE A 221 1.45 12.02 30.11
C ILE A 221 1.39 13.36 30.84
N GLU A 222 0.39 14.17 30.56
CA GLU A 222 0.19 15.45 31.26
C GLU A 222 0.01 15.25 32.77
N GLY A 223 -0.83 14.31 33.17
CA GLY A 223 -1.01 13.99 34.59
C GLY A 223 0.26 13.50 35.28
N TRP A 224 0.99 12.60 34.65
CA TRP A 224 2.24 12.07 35.21
C TRP A 224 3.35 13.13 35.24
N ALA A 225 3.48 13.96 34.23
CA ALA A 225 4.50 15.01 34.15
C ALA A 225 4.30 16.12 35.22
N ALA A 226 3.07 16.31 35.67
CA ALA A 226 2.79 17.23 36.78
C ALA A 226 3.37 16.78 38.13
N GLU A 227 3.54 15.46 38.30
CA GLU A 227 3.98 14.84 39.56
C GLU A 227 5.44 14.33 39.52
N ASP A 228 6.00 14.13 38.31
CA ASP A 228 7.34 13.55 38.12
C ASP A 228 8.25 14.49 37.33
N GLY A 229 9.16 15.17 38.06
CA GLY A 229 10.16 16.07 37.45
C GLY A 229 11.14 15.37 36.50
N LYS A 230 11.45 14.09 36.69
CA LYS A 230 12.29 13.31 35.77
C LYS A 230 11.58 13.09 34.44
N LEU A 231 10.29 12.70 34.50
CA LEU A 231 9.47 12.54 33.30
C LEU A 231 9.36 13.86 32.52
N LEU A 232 9.13 14.97 33.23
CA LEU A 232 9.07 16.30 32.61
C LEU A 232 10.39 16.65 31.89
N ASN A 233 11.55 16.32 32.49
CA ASN A 233 12.84 16.56 31.86
C ASN A 233 13.08 15.67 30.62
N ASN A 234 12.63 14.41 30.65
CA ASN A 234 12.67 13.52 29.51
C ASN A 234 11.76 14.04 28.37
N LEU A 235 10.57 14.54 28.66
CA LEU A 235 9.69 15.19 27.69
C LEU A 235 10.31 16.42 27.04
N ARG A 236 11.04 17.24 27.81
CA ARG A 236 11.80 18.38 27.24
C ARG A 236 12.86 17.92 26.25
N THR A 237 13.56 16.83 26.57
CA THR A 237 14.55 16.23 25.66
C THR A 237 13.88 15.73 24.38
N SER A 238 12.78 15.03 24.52
CA SER A 238 11.98 14.54 23.37
C SER A 238 11.46 15.68 22.51
N ALA A 239 10.92 16.72 23.12
CA ALA A 239 10.48 17.93 22.41
C ALA A 239 11.63 18.61 21.66
N LYS A 240 12.81 18.71 22.27
CA LYS A 240 14.02 19.22 21.60
C LYS A 240 14.39 18.38 20.38
N ASN A 241 14.42 17.06 20.51
CA ASN A 241 14.76 16.16 19.41
C ASN A 241 13.76 16.29 18.25
N PHE A 242 12.47 16.31 18.59
CA PHE A 242 11.40 16.51 17.61
C PHE A 242 11.53 17.86 16.90
N LEU A 243 11.61 18.94 17.64
CA LEU A 243 11.70 20.29 17.08
C LEU A 243 12.96 20.46 16.22
N TYR A 244 14.11 19.94 16.67
CA TYR A 244 15.36 19.96 15.90
C TYR A 244 15.20 19.24 14.57
N THR A 245 14.64 18.02 14.59
CA THR A 245 14.46 17.21 13.39
C THR A 245 13.55 17.89 12.37
N TYR A 246 12.40 18.38 12.81
CA TYR A 246 11.44 19.02 11.91
C TYR A 246 11.86 20.43 11.49
N ALA A 247 12.60 21.16 12.32
CA ALA A 247 13.18 22.46 11.93
C ALA A 247 14.20 22.32 10.78
N ASN A 248 14.85 21.15 10.68
CA ASN A 248 15.81 20.83 9.62
C ASN A 248 15.20 19.97 8.51
N SER A 249 13.89 20.02 8.31
CA SER A 249 13.16 19.23 7.30
C SER A 249 12.40 20.14 6.32
N ALA A 250 11.82 19.53 5.29
CA ALA A 250 10.97 20.21 4.32
C ALA A 250 9.72 20.88 4.97
N ALA A 251 9.37 20.54 6.21
CA ALA A 251 8.32 21.23 6.95
C ALA A 251 8.57 22.74 7.07
N MET A 252 9.83 23.14 7.12
CA MET A 252 10.25 24.53 7.31
C MET A 252 10.76 25.19 6.02
N ASN A 253 10.90 24.44 4.92
CA ASN A 253 11.44 24.94 3.66
C ASN A 253 10.51 25.93 2.97
N GLY A 254 10.58 27.20 3.37
CA GLY A 254 10.03 28.34 2.62
C GLY A 254 8.51 28.29 2.34
N MET A 255 7.79 27.31 2.86
CA MET A 255 6.35 27.23 2.69
C MET A 255 5.69 28.21 3.64
N ASN A 256 5.15 29.26 3.09
CA ASN A 256 4.30 30.23 3.74
C ASN A 256 2.91 30.19 3.10
N GLU A 257 1.98 31.01 3.57
CA GLU A 257 0.59 31.07 3.07
C GLU A 257 0.50 31.42 1.58
N THR A 258 1.58 31.94 0.99
CA THR A 258 1.64 32.31 -0.43
C THR A 258 2.35 31.30 -1.30
N SER A 259 2.84 30.18 -0.71
CA SER A 259 3.51 29.14 -1.47
C SER A 259 2.50 28.32 -2.27
N HIS A 260 2.74 28.22 -3.58
CA HIS A 260 1.92 27.41 -4.48
C HIS A 260 2.65 26.12 -4.83
N VAL A 261 1.96 24.99 -4.69
CA VAL A 261 2.43 23.72 -5.23
C VAL A 261 2.15 23.72 -6.73
N VAL A 262 3.19 23.69 -7.54
CA VAL A 262 3.03 23.50 -8.98
C VAL A 262 2.91 22.01 -9.26
N HIS A 263 1.70 21.54 -9.48
CA HIS A 263 1.46 20.18 -9.96
C HIS A 263 1.89 20.07 -11.42
N THR A 264 2.99 19.41 -11.67
CA THR A 264 3.35 18.97 -13.01
C THR A 264 2.76 17.60 -13.24
N THR A 265 1.78 17.47 -14.14
CA THR A 265 1.30 16.15 -14.59
C THR A 265 2.47 15.36 -15.15
N SER A 266 2.70 14.17 -14.61
CA SER A 266 3.73 13.28 -15.14
C SER A 266 3.34 12.84 -16.56
N TRP A 267 4.32 12.52 -17.40
CA TRP A 267 4.05 11.94 -18.73
C TRP A 267 3.21 10.66 -18.63
N VAL A 268 3.41 9.87 -17.55
CA VAL A 268 2.63 8.66 -17.26
C VAL A 268 1.14 8.99 -17.06
N GLU A 269 0.80 10.05 -16.31
CA GLU A 269 -0.60 10.48 -16.13
C GLU A 269 -1.22 10.94 -17.45
N THR A 270 -0.44 11.65 -18.27
CA THR A 270 -0.88 12.09 -19.59
C THR A 270 -1.12 10.89 -20.51
N ASP A 271 -0.19 9.92 -20.54
CA ASP A 271 -0.32 8.71 -21.36
C ASP A 271 -1.47 7.82 -20.88
N MET A 272 -1.68 7.70 -19.58
CA MET A 272 -2.84 6.98 -19.01
C MET A 272 -4.16 7.68 -19.35
N LEU A 273 -4.20 9.01 -19.34
CA LEU A 273 -5.37 9.76 -19.76
C LEU A 273 -5.66 9.54 -21.26
N ILE A 274 -4.64 9.60 -22.10
CA ILE A 274 -4.74 9.33 -23.54
C ILE A 274 -5.24 7.90 -23.76
N ALA A 275 -4.66 6.92 -23.08
CA ALA A 275 -5.09 5.52 -23.17
C ALA A 275 -6.56 5.35 -22.76
N ARG A 276 -7.00 6.01 -21.69
CA ARG A 276 -8.42 6.02 -21.27
C ARG A 276 -9.33 6.62 -22.34
N ILE A 277 -8.96 7.77 -22.91
CA ILE A 277 -9.73 8.41 -23.98
C ILE A 277 -9.81 7.50 -25.22
N VAL A 278 -8.69 6.92 -25.64
CA VAL A 278 -8.63 5.98 -26.78
C VAL A 278 -9.55 4.76 -26.52
N LEU A 279 -9.50 4.19 -25.34
CA LEU A 279 -10.39 3.07 -24.97
C LEU A 279 -11.87 3.45 -24.99
N ILE A 280 -12.21 4.64 -24.49
CA ILE A 280 -13.60 5.16 -24.53
C ILE A 280 -14.05 5.32 -25.98
N VAL A 281 -13.21 5.94 -26.83
CA VAL A 281 -13.53 6.14 -28.25
C VAL A 281 -13.67 4.82 -28.98
N LEU A 282 -12.76 3.87 -28.76
CA LEU A 282 -12.86 2.52 -29.36
C LEU A 282 -14.14 1.80 -28.88
N THR A 283 -14.46 1.89 -27.60
CA THR A 283 -15.69 1.29 -27.05
C THR A 283 -16.93 1.90 -27.70
N ALA A 284 -16.96 3.22 -27.88
CA ALA A 284 -18.05 3.91 -28.57
C ALA A 284 -18.16 3.52 -30.05
N LEU A 285 -17.03 3.41 -30.74
CA LEU A 285 -16.99 2.97 -32.16
C LEU A 285 -17.44 1.52 -32.31
N PHE A 286 -16.99 0.62 -31.44
CA PHE A 286 -17.47 -0.77 -31.43
C PHE A 286 -18.95 -0.84 -31.11
N GLY A 287 -19.43 -0.07 -30.14
CA GLY A 287 -20.85 0.01 -29.80
C GLY A 287 -21.68 0.52 -30.99
N LEU A 288 -21.20 1.53 -31.70
CA LEU A 288 -21.86 2.05 -32.91
C LEU A 288 -21.84 1.00 -34.05
N ALA A 289 -20.72 0.35 -34.30
CA ALA A 289 -20.59 -0.72 -35.28
C ALA A 289 -21.53 -1.86 -34.96
N MET A 290 -21.71 -2.22 -33.70
CA MET A 290 -22.64 -3.21 -33.21
C MET A 290 -24.10 -2.78 -33.47
N LEU A 291 -24.44 -1.51 -33.20
CA LEU A 291 -25.77 -0.97 -33.50
C LEU A 291 -26.07 -1.00 -35.03
N VAL A 292 -25.10 -0.57 -35.85
CA VAL A 292 -25.24 -0.61 -37.31
C VAL A 292 -25.42 -2.05 -37.79
N SER A 293 -24.58 -2.98 -37.31
CA SER A 293 -24.76 -4.41 -37.64
C SER A 293 -26.13 -4.92 -37.21
N TYR A 294 -26.63 -4.47 -36.05
CA TYR A 294 -27.97 -4.82 -35.57
C TYR A 294 -29.06 -4.41 -36.57
N PHE A 295 -29.05 -3.18 -37.04
CA PHE A 295 -30.03 -2.70 -38.01
C PHE A 295 -29.88 -3.39 -39.36
N MET A 296 -28.68 -3.88 -39.71
CA MET A 296 -28.44 -4.66 -40.92
C MET A 296 -28.90 -6.12 -40.77
N ASP A 297 -28.72 -6.74 -39.58
CA ASP A 297 -29.09 -8.15 -39.31
C ASP A 297 -30.58 -8.37 -39.01
N VAL A 298 -31.31 -7.34 -38.58
CA VAL A 298 -32.75 -7.40 -38.38
C VAL A 298 -33.51 -7.84 -39.65
N LYS A 299 -32.86 -7.71 -40.84
CA LYS A 299 -33.38 -8.17 -42.12
C LYS A 299 -33.16 -9.67 -42.40
N LYS A 300 -32.35 -10.38 -41.58
CA LYS A 300 -32.10 -11.84 -41.75
C LYS A 300 -32.67 -12.64 -40.58
N LYS A 301 -33.64 -13.49 -40.83
CA LYS A 301 -34.28 -14.40 -39.87
C LYS A 301 -33.28 -15.46 -39.39
N ALA A 302 -32.98 -15.52 -38.08
CA ALA A 302 -32.16 -16.57 -37.48
C ALA A 302 -33.01 -17.60 -36.73
N ALA A 303 -32.66 -18.87 -36.89
CA ALA A 303 -33.29 -20.01 -36.24
C ALA A 303 -32.44 -20.55 -35.09
N SER A 304 -33.04 -21.05 -34.06
CA SER A 304 -32.82 -22.25 -33.27
C SER A 304 -33.17 -22.12 -31.78
N ALA A 305 -33.66 -23.21 -31.22
CA ALA A 305 -34.59 -23.23 -30.10
C ALA A 305 -33.97 -23.29 -28.69
N ASP A 306 -32.66 -23.55 -28.54
CA ASP A 306 -32.12 -23.95 -27.23
C ASP A 306 -31.29 -22.88 -26.48
N ARG A 307 -31.34 -21.66 -26.99
CA ARG A 307 -30.52 -20.54 -26.44
C ARG A 307 -31.11 -19.88 -25.18
N LYS A 308 -32.37 -20.15 -24.88
CA LYS A 308 -33.08 -19.50 -23.78
C LYS A 308 -32.45 -19.85 -22.43
N THR A 309 -32.07 -21.11 -22.24
CA THR A 309 -31.46 -21.60 -21.01
C THR A 309 -30.06 -20.99 -20.82
N VAL A 310 -29.22 -21.03 -21.86
CA VAL A 310 -27.86 -20.45 -21.79
C VAL A 310 -27.93 -18.95 -21.55
N SER A 311 -28.88 -18.24 -22.14
CA SER A 311 -29.09 -16.80 -21.94
C SER A 311 -29.52 -16.47 -20.52
N ILE A 312 -30.40 -17.23 -19.93
CA ILE A 312 -30.82 -17.06 -18.53
C ILE A 312 -29.66 -17.33 -17.60
N VAL A 313 -28.88 -18.39 -17.83
CA VAL A 313 -27.69 -18.72 -17.04
C VAL A 313 -26.65 -17.60 -17.11
N ALA A 314 -26.36 -17.09 -18.31
CA ALA A 314 -25.42 -15.98 -18.49
C ALA A 314 -25.87 -14.69 -17.75
N ALA A 315 -27.18 -14.38 -17.84
CA ALA A 315 -27.75 -13.23 -17.14
C ALA A 315 -27.67 -13.39 -15.62
N VAL A 316 -28.01 -14.56 -15.09
CA VAL A 316 -27.93 -14.87 -13.66
C VAL A 316 -26.47 -14.75 -13.15
N ILE A 317 -25.51 -15.30 -13.90
CA ILE A 317 -24.09 -15.21 -13.53
C ILE A 317 -23.62 -13.75 -13.49
N ALA A 318 -24.03 -12.93 -14.47
CA ALA A 318 -23.68 -11.51 -14.48
C ALA A 318 -24.29 -10.74 -13.30
N VAL A 319 -25.52 -11.06 -12.90
CA VAL A 319 -26.16 -10.48 -11.70
C VAL A 319 -25.43 -10.94 -10.42
N LEU A 320 -25.08 -12.22 -10.33
CA LEU A 320 -24.32 -12.72 -9.19
C LEU A 320 -22.94 -12.04 -9.08
N ALA A 321 -22.24 -11.82 -10.20
CA ALA A 321 -21.00 -11.07 -10.22
C ALA A 321 -21.19 -9.64 -9.69
N ALA A 322 -22.28 -8.97 -10.07
CA ALA A 322 -22.61 -7.63 -9.56
C ALA A 322 -22.90 -7.63 -8.05
N ILE A 323 -23.63 -8.64 -7.55
CA ILE A 323 -23.92 -8.78 -6.13
C ILE A 323 -22.64 -8.99 -5.32
N PHE A 324 -21.76 -9.90 -5.75
CA PHE A 324 -20.48 -10.12 -5.06
C PHE A 324 -19.57 -8.89 -5.13
N TYR A 325 -19.62 -8.12 -6.21
CA TYR A 325 -18.91 -6.85 -6.31
C TYR A 325 -19.39 -5.82 -5.26
N ILE A 326 -20.72 -5.71 -5.05
CA ILE A 326 -21.31 -4.86 -4.00
C ILE A 326 -20.90 -5.36 -2.61
N ILE A 327 -20.90 -6.68 -2.37
CA ILE A 327 -20.50 -7.25 -1.07
C ILE A 327 -19.05 -6.89 -0.73
N ILE A 328 -18.16 -6.94 -1.71
CA ILE A 328 -16.75 -6.54 -1.51
C ILE A 328 -16.67 -5.08 -1.07
N ASP A 329 -17.38 -4.18 -1.72
CA ASP A 329 -17.37 -2.76 -1.42
C ASP A 329 -17.95 -2.46 -0.03
N THR A 330 -19.07 -3.09 0.33
CA THR A 330 -19.75 -2.86 1.61
C THR A 330 -19.03 -3.49 2.80
N ALA A 331 -18.29 -4.57 2.59
CA ALA A 331 -17.54 -5.26 3.64
C ALA A 331 -16.14 -4.69 3.89
N ALA A 332 -15.63 -3.87 2.98
CA ALA A 332 -14.34 -3.22 3.13
C ALA A 332 -14.42 -2.08 4.16
N THR A 333 -13.64 -2.18 5.23
CA THR A 333 -13.53 -1.13 6.27
C THR A 333 -12.75 0.10 5.80
N THR A 334 -12.04 0.01 4.70
CA THR A 334 -11.39 1.12 4.01
C THR A 334 -12.23 1.50 2.80
N LYS A 335 -12.55 2.80 2.65
CA LYS A 335 -13.29 3.32 1.50
C LYS A 335 -12.61 2.87 0.20
N MET A 336 -13.19 1.84 -0.43
CA MET A 336 -12.85 1.48 -1.78
C MET A 336 -13.39 2.55 -2.72
N ASN A 337 -12.66 2.85 -3.77
CA ASN A 337 -13.20 3.64 -4.87
C ASN A 337 -14.17 2.75 -5.64
N PHE A 338 -15.42 2.70 -5.17
CA PHE A 338 -16.50 2.00 -5.84
C PHE A 338 -16.61 2.44 -7.28
N ASP A 339 -16.35 1.53 -8.20
CA ASP A 339 -16.49 1.82 -9.61
C ASP A 339 -17.92 1.50 -10.09
N ALA A 340 -18.78 2.51 -9.96
CA ALA A 340 -20.16 2.40 -10.43
C ALA A 340 -20.28 1.95 -11.90
N VAL A 341 -19.22 2.17 -12.71
CA VAL A 341 -19.20 1.74 -14.11
C VAL A 341 -19.10 0.23 -14.23
N VAL A 342 -18.33 -0.46 -13.37
CA VAL A 342 -18.27 -1.93 -13.36
C VAL A 342 -19.64 -2.51 -13.05
N LEU A 343 -20.32 -2.00 -12.03
CA LEU A 343 -21.67 -2.44 -11.69
C LEU A 343 -22.66 -2.21 -12.83
N LEU A 344 -22.65 -1.00 -13.41
CA LEU A 344 -23.51 -0.66 -14.53
C LEU A 344 -23.30 -1.60 -15.72
N LEU A 345 -22.05 -1.87 -16.09
CA LEU A 345 -21.71 -2.76 -17.20
C LEU A 345 -22.18 -4.20 -16.96
N LEU A 346 -22.06 -4.70 -15.73
CA LEU A 346 -22.55 -6.04 -15.37
C LEU A 346 -24.10 -6.13 -15.45
N LEU A 347 -24.80 -5.11 -14.98
CA LEU A 347 -26.27 -5.05 -15.08
C LEU A 347 -26.73 -4.93 -16.55
N VAL A 348 -26.07 -4.10 -17.35
CA VAL A 348 -26.34 -3.97 -18.79
C VAL A 348 -26.06 -5.30 -19.51
N SER A 349 -24.96 -6.00 -19.16
CA SER A 349 -24.65 -7.31 -19.74
C SER A 349 -25.74 -8.35 -19.42
N ALA A 350 -26.24 -8.36 -18.18
CA ALA A 350 -27.32 -9.27 -17.78
C ALA A 350 -28.60 -9.04 -18.60
N VAL A 351 -28.99 -7.77 -18.79
CA VAL A 351 -30.16 -7.41 -19.64
C VAL A 351 -29.89 -7.82 -21.09
N CYS A 352 -28.71 -7.56 -21.63
CA CYS A 352 -28.35 -7.96 -22.99
C CYS A 352 -28.43 -9.47 -23.20
N TYR A 353 -27.92 -10.27 -22.26
CA TYR A 353 -28.00 -11.74 -22.32
C TYR A 353 -29.45 -12.24 -22.27
N LEU A 354 -30.24 -11.70 -21.34
CA LEU A 354 -31.64 -12.10 -21.20
C LEU A 354 -32.44 -11.82 -22.48
N VAL A 355 -32.32 -10.61 -23.04
CA VAL A 355 -33.01 -10.18 -24.23
C VAL A 355 -32.51 -10.96 -25.47
N ALA A 356 -31.21 -11.23 -25.55
CA ALA A 356 -30.60 -12.03 -26.61
C ALA A 356 -31.24 -13.43 -26.73
N GLY A 357 -31.50 -14.06 -25.58
CA GLY A 357 -32.13 -15.38 -25.55
C GLY A 357 -33.61 -15.36 -25.90
N VAL A 358 -34.36 -14.36 -25.41
CA VAL A 358 -35.80 -14.22 -25.64
C VAL A 358 -36.10 -13.79 -27.09
N LYS A 359 -35.35 -12.81 -27.60
CA LYS A 359 -35.56 -12.23 -28.94
C LYS A 359 -34.72 -12.88 -30.02
N LYS A 360 -33.86 -13.84 -29.68
CA LYS A 360 -32.93 -14.54 -30.59
C LYS A 360 -32.00 -13.61 -31.38
N ILE A 361 -31.53 -12.55 -30.73
CA ILE A 361 -30.69 -11.52 -31.35
C ILE A 361 -29.24 -11.76 -30.93
N GLY A 362 -28.44 -12.38 -31.83
CA GLY A 362 -27.01 -12.69 -31.57
C GLY A 362 -26.16 -11.49 -31.20
N MET A 363 -26.48 -10.32 -31.70
CA MET A 363 -25.81 -9.09 -31.48
C MET A 363 -25.98 -8.55 -30.03
N LEU A 364 -27.12 -8.80 -29.39
CA LEU A 364 -27.27 -8.49 -27.98
C LEU A 364 -26.40 -9.41 -27.10
N ALA A 365 -26.18 -10.66 -27.52
CA ALA A 365 -25.24 -11.55 -26.87
C ALA A 365 -23.79 -10.98 -26.97
N ALA A 366 -23.42 -10.48 -28.15
CA ALA A 366 -22.10 -9.83 -28.35
C ALA A 366 -21.96 -8.54 -27.54
N ALA A 367 -23.02 -7.73 -27.43
CA ALA A 367 -23.04 -6.53 -26.58
C ALA A 367 -22.86 -6.87 -25.10
N GLY A 368 -23.58 -7.89 -24.60
CA GLY A 368 -23.44 -8.40 -23.25
C GLY A 368 -22.02 -8.91 -22.97
N LEU A 369 -21.43 -9.66 -23.90
CA LEU A 369 -20.05 -10.12 -23.81
C LEU A 369 -19.06 -8.95 -23.74
N ALA A 370 -19.21 -7.95 -24.61
CA ALA A 370 -18.35 -6.75 -24.57
C ALA A 370 -18.45 -6.01 -23.25
N CYS A 371 -19.67 -5.79 -22.74
CA CYS A 371 -19.88 -5.18 -21.44
C CYS A 371 -19.24 -5.98 -20.30
N THR A 372 -19.36 -7.31 -20.32
CA THR A 372 -18.76 -8.17 -19.31
C THR A 372 -17.24 -8.14 -19.37
N LEU A 373 -16.63 -8.18 -20.56
CA LEU A 373 -15.17 -8.10 -20.74
C LEU A 373 -14.62 -6.75 -20.31
N VAL A 374 -15.30 -5.65 -20.63
CA VAL A 374 -14.90 -4.31 -20.18
C VAL A 374 -15.04 -4.17 -18.67
N ALA A 375 -16.12 -4.70 -18.07
CA ALA A 375 -16.28 -4.73 -16.61
C ALA A 375 -15.16 -5.53 -15.95
N TRP A 376 -14.84 -6.71 -16.49
CA TRP A 376 -13.78 -7.58 -15.99
C TRP A 376 -12.40 -6.94 -16.10
N PHE A 377 -12.08 -6.35 -17.26
CA PHE A 377 -10.82 -5.64 -17.46
C PHE A 377 -10.70 -4.43 -16.53
N ARG A 378 -11.77 -3.64 -16.41
CA ARG A 378 -11.80 -2.50 -15.50
C ARG A 378 -11.65 -2.93 -14.04
N TYR A 379 -12.31 -4.01 -13.63
CA TYR A 379 -12.16 -4.61 -12.32
C TYR A 379 -10.72 -5.03 -12.04
N LEU A 380 -10.05 -5.68 -12.99
CA LEU A 380 -8.64 -6.02 -12.89
C LEU A 380 -7.75 -4.79 -12.72
N VAL A 381 -7.95 -3.77 -13.53
CA VAL A 381 -7.12 -2.57 -13.50
C VAL A 381 -7.36 -1.75 -12.25
N THR A 382 -8.60 -1.58 -11.81
CA THR A 382 -8.92 -0.75 -10.65
C THR A 382 -8.63 -1.47 -9.33
N GLU A 383 -8.92 -2.75 -9.23
CA GLU A 383 -8.80 -3.50 -7.97
C GLU A 383 -7.41 -4.13 -7.78
N ILE A 384 -6.77 -4.61 -8.83
CA ILE A 384 -5.43 -5.19 -8.74
C ILE A 384 -4.36 -4.11 -8.57
N ASN A 385 -4.46 -2.98 -9.27
CA ASN A 385 -3.49 -1.89 -9.12
C ASN A 385 -3.51 -1.23 -7.72
N PHE A 386 -4.65 -1.30 -7.02
CA PHE A 386 -4.77 -0.76 -5.66
C PHE A 386 -4.43 -1.76 -4.56
N ARG A 387 -4.28 -3.07 -4.86
CA ARG A 387 -4.32 -4.12 -3.86
C ARG A 387 -3.32 -5.26 -4.02
N MET A 388 -2.23 -5.07 -4.72
CA MET A 388 -1.15 -6.08 -4.67
C MET A 388 -0.69 -6.30 -3.22
N ASP A 389 -0.65 -5.25 -2.40
CA ASP A 389 -0.35 -5.34 -0.97
C ASP A 389 -1.45 -6.07 -0.19
N ASP A 390 -2.72 -5.89 -0.59
CA ASP A 390 -3.87 -6.56 0.02
C ASP A 390 -4.06 -8.00 -0.46
N LEU A 391 -3.62 -8.36 -1.68
CA LEU A 391 -3.65 -9.74 -2.15
C LEU A 391 -2.80 -10.67 -1.28
N VAL A 392 -1.64 -10.20 -0.83
CA VAL A 392 -0.81 -10.95 0.12
C VAL A 392 -1.54 -11.13 1.45
N LEU A 393 -2.27 -10.13 1.92
CA LEU A 393 -3.10 -10.20 3.11
C LEU A 393 -4.36 -11.08 2.91
N ILE A 394 -4.94 -11.10 1.71
CA ILE A 394 -6.10 -11.93 1.34
C ILE A 394 -5.74 -13.41 1.34
N PHE A 395 -4.58 -13.78 0.82
CA PHE A 395 -4.11 -15.18 0.75
C PHE A 395 -3.32 -15.63 1.98
N GLY A 396 -2.83 -14.70 2.79
CA GLY A 396 -1.87 -14.95 3.90
C GLY A 396 -2.46 -15.14 5.28
N GLY A 397 -3.78 -15.07 5.51
CA GLY A 397 -4.19 -15.55 6.80
C GLY A 397 -5.24 -14.88 7.65
N THR A 398 -5.65 -15.29 8.60
CA THR A 398 -6.35 -15.24 9.92
C THR A 398 -6.99 -13.91 10.37
N SER A 399 -7.23 -12.94 9.48
CA SER A 399 -7.93 -11.71 9.83
C SER A 399 -9.24 -11.56 9.05
N THR A 400 -10.09 -10.63 9.44
CA THR A 400 -11.32 -10.21 8.76
C THR A 400 -11.16 -10.03 7.23
N ILE A 401 -9.95 -9.85 6.77
CA ILE A 401 -9.57 -9.72 5.35
C ILE A 401 -9.66 -11.08 4.63
N GLY A 402 -9.41 -12.20 5.29
CA GLY A 402 -9.62 -13.54 4.72
C GLY A 402 -11.08 -13.81 4.32
N ALA A 403 -12.04 -13.16 4.99
CA ALA A 403 -13.45 -13.23 4.62
C ALA A 403 -13.77 -12.43 3.33
N LEU A 404 -12.96 -11.42 2.98
CA LEU A 404 -13.12 -10.62 1.76
C LEU A 404 -12.48 -11.28 0.53
N GLY A 405 -11.47 -12.13 0.72
CA GLY A 405 -10.79 -12.84 -0.38
C GLY A 405 -11.74 -13.75 -1.16
N VAL A 406 -12.65 -14.42 -0.46
CA VAL A 406 -13.63 -15.31 -1.10
C VAL A 406 -14.59 -14.54 -2.00
N PRO A 407 -15.26 -13.44 -1.57
CA PRO A 407 -16.10 -12.63 -2.45
C PRO A 407 -15.32 -12.04 -3.65
N PHE A 408 -14.08 -11.62 -3.47
CA PHE A 408 -13.23 -11.11 -4.53
C PHE A 408 -12.97 -12.16 -5.61
N ILE A 409 -12.52 -13.35 -5.22
CA ILE A 409 -12.27 -14.47 -6.14
C ILE A 409 -13.56 -14.88 -6.83
N LEU A 410 -14.67 -14.96 -6.10
CA LEU A 410 -15.97 -15.32 -6.67
C LEU A 410 -16.44 -14.28 -7.68
N SER A 411 -16.31 -12.99 -7.42
CA SER A 411 -16.64 -11.94 -8.37
C SER A 411 -15.84 -12.07 -9.66
N PHE A 412 -14.52 -12.27 -9.54
CA PHE A 412 -13.61 -12.50 -10.67
C PHE A 412 -14.00 -13.71 -11.51
N ILE A 413 -14.25 -14.86 -10.86
CA ILE A 413 -14.65 -16.10 -11.54
C ILE A 413 -16.02 -15.93 -12.21
N LEU A 414 -16.98 -15.31 -11.54
CA LEU A 414 -18.32 -15.09 -12.08
C LEU A 414 -18.30 -14.15 -13.29
N MET A 415 -17.50 -13.10 -13.29
CA MET A 415 -17.33 -12.25 -14.46
C MET A 415 -16.74 -13.02 -15.65
N LEU A 416 -15.75 -13.87 -15.39
CA LEU A 416 -15.14 -14.73 -16.41
C LEU A 416 -16.15 -15.74 -16.95
N LEU A 417 -16.93 -16.38 -16.10
CA LEU A 417 -17.98 -17.32 -16.50
C LEU A 417 -19.11 -16.63 -17.29
N ALA A 418 -19.48 -15.40 -16.91
CA ALA A 418 -20.44 -14.59 -17.66
C ALA A 418 -19.91 -14.27 -19.07
N ALA A 419 -18.63 -13.94 -19.20
CA ALA A 419 -17.99 -13.71 -20.50
C ALA A 419 -17.96 -14.98 -21.36
N ILE A 420 -17.59 -16.12 -20.79
CA ILE A 420 -17.59 -17.43 -21.49
C ILE A 420 -19.01 -17.78 -21.95
N SER A 421 -20.03 -17.62 -21.10
CA SER A 421 -21.44 -17.88 -21.43
C SER A 421 -21.93 -16.96 -22.55
N GLY A 422 -21.52 -15.68 -22.53
CA GLY A 422 -21.81 -14.74 -23.62
C GLY A 422 -21.13 -15.12 -24.93
N ALA A 423 -19.91 -15.62 -24.90
CA ALA A 423 -19.21 -16.14 -26.09
C ALA A 423 -19.88 -17.38 -26.65
N VAL A 424 -20.35 -18.30 -25.83
CA VAL A 424 -21.13 -19.47 -26.23
C VAL A 424 -22.46 -19.05 -26.89
N LEU A 425 -23.16 -18.08 -26.33
CA LEU A 425 -24.37 -17.52 -26.94
C LEU A 425 -24.11 -16.91 -28.31
N MET A 426 -22.99 -16.22 -28.49
CA MET A 426 -22.58 -15.57 -29.73
C MET A 426 -22.20 -16.60 -30.80
N THR A 427 -21.37 -17.60 -30.46
CA THR A 427 -20.93 -18.65 -31.42
C THR A 427 -22.04 -19.56 -31.83
N GLY A 428 -22.95 -19.91 -30.93
CA GLY A 428 -24.18 -20.65 -31.28
C GLY A 428 -25.08 -19.87 -32.26
N ALA A 429 -24.96 -18.54 -32.32
CA ALA A 429 -25.67 -17.72 -33.31
C ALA A 429 -25.09 -17.83 -34.73
N MET A 430 -23.75 -18.01 -34.82
CA MET A 430 -23.05 -18.11 -36.11
C MET A 430 -23.08 -19.52 -36.72
N GLY A 431 -23.21 -20.56 -35.89
CA GLY A 431 -23.21 -21.96 -36.34
C GLY A 431 -24.48 -22.46 -37.03
N SER A 432 -25.57 -21.68 -37.02
CA SER A 432 -26.86 -22.07 -37.66
C SER A 432 -26.99 -21.63 -39.11
N GLU A 433 -26.00 -20.97 -39.69
CA GLU A 433 -25.99 -20.54 -41.09
C GLU A 433 -25.41 -21.59 -42.06
N LYS A 434 -24.96 -22.75 -41.57
CA LYS A 434 -24.46 -23.85 -42.39
C LYS A 434 -25.39 -25.10 -42.31
N LYS A 435 -26.65 -24.95 -42.66
CA LYS A 435 -27.49 -26.05 -43.17
C LYS A 435 -28.61 -25.49 -44.02
#